data_3315dc66007c3297aacfca8bfea295a3
#
_entry.id   3315dc66007c3297aacfca8bfea295a3
#
_cell.length_a   1.000
_cell.length_b   1.000
_cell.length_c   1.000
_cell.angle_alpha   90.00
_cell.angle_beta   90.00
_cell.angle_gamma   90.00
#
_symmetry.space_group_name_H-M   'P 1'
#
loop_
_entity.id
_entity.type
_entity.pdbx_description
1 polymer ?
#
loop_
_entity_poly.entity_id
_entity_poly.type
_entity_poly.pdbx_seq_one_letter_code
_entity_poly.pdbx_strand_id
1 'polypeptide(L)'
;MGGFGLPFLLQNFFMASTTIDTETELSAVNAILGAIGQSPVTSIVKENPEVGFIYNLLRDANVDVQNEGWHFNTEKHVPFTPDSNGKIQIANDILKMDTTDGWVDRTHDVVKRNGYLYDKYNHTDDFSDHTSIDLDIVRLLSYEDLPSPFKRYIIHKASVRAATQLVGNPQLTQLLAQQEAISRATVMEYECNQGNNTMFGLPEDSVYTAYQPWRSLGR
;
A
#
# COMPACT_ATOMS: atom_id res chain seq x y z
N MET A 1 -31.47 52.78 -34.09
CA MET A 1 -32.06 51.57 -33.47
C MET A 1 -30.96 50.84 -32.84
N GLY A 2 -30.84 50.96 -31.55
CA GLY A 2 -29.76 50.37 -30.74
C GLY A 2 -30.07 48.94 -30.33
N GLY A 3 -29.13 48.05 -30.57
CA GLY A 3 -29.12 46.70 -30.02
C GLY A 3 -28.23 46.65 -28.78
N PHE A 4 -28.80 46.59 -27.61
CA PHE A 4 -28.12 46.34 -26.34
C PHE A 4 -27.74 44.87 -26.29
N GLY A 5 -26.45 44.56 -26.48
CA GLY A 5 -25.87 43.29 -26.17
C GLY A 5 -25.51 43.28 -24.66
N LEU A 6 -26.20 42.48 -23.87
CA LEU A 6 -25.83 42.18 -22.48
C LEU A 6 -24.53 41.37 -22.42
N PRO A 7 -23.54 41.74 -21.61
CA PRO A 7 -22.37 40.90 -21.40
C PRO A 7 -22.76 39.67 -20.61
N PHE A 8 -22.51 38.50 -21.16
CA PHE A 8 -22.60 37.21 -20.51
C PHE A 8 -21.50 37.17 -19.42
N LEU A 9 -21.87 37.51 -18.20
CA LEU A 9 -21.03 37.29 -17.04
C LEU A 9 -20.90 35.77 -16.85
N LEU A 10 -19.77 35.23 -17.33
CA LEU A 10 -19.25 33.93 -16.92
C LEU A 10 -19.01 34.01 -15.40
N GLN A 11 -20.01 33.67 -14.63
CA GLN A 11 -19.87 33.38 -13.23
C GLN A 11 -18.97 32.13 -13.14
N ASN A 12 -17.67 32.36 -12.88
CA ASN A 12 -16.77 31.30 -12.44
C ASN A 12 -17.39 30.75 -11.15
N PHE A 13 -18.12 29.65 -11.29
CA PHE A 13 -18.45 28.77 -10.18
C PHE A 13 -17.15 28.20 -9.68
N PHE A 14 -16.52 28.90 -8.74
CA PHE A 14 -15.47 28.32 -7.91
C PHE A 14 -16.16 27.20 -7.13
N MET A 15 -16.08 25.98 -7.65
CA MET A 15 -16.35 24.81 -6.85
C MET A 15 -15.37 24.90 -5.69
N ALA A 16 -15.87 25.29 -4.52
CA ALA A 16 -15.13 25.05 -3.29
C ALA A 16 -14.79 23.56 -3.31
N SER A 17 -13.53 23.23 -3.60
CA SER A 17 -13.06 21.86 -3.40
C SER A 17 -13.29 21.62 -1.91
N THR A 18 -14.28 20.81 -1.58
CA THR A 18 -14.34 20.18 -0.27
C THR A 18 -13.04 19.41 -0.19
N THR A 19 -11.99 20.01 0.37
CA THR A 19 -10.84 19.29 0.87
C THR A 19 -11.42 18.33 1.88
N ILE A 20 -11.64 17.09 1.47
CA ILE A 20 -11.80 15.98 2.40
C ILE A 20 -10.51 16.06 3.21
N ASP A 21 -10.67 16.41 4.49
CA ASP A 21 -9.55 16.52 5.42
C ASP A 21 -8.81 15.18 5.34
N THR A 22 -7.64 15.20 4.70
CA THR A 22 -6.87 13.98 4.49
C THR A 22 -6.51 13.48 5.87
N GLU A 23 -7.02 12.31 6.25
CA GLU A 23 -6.73 11.68 7.53
C GLU A 23 -5.20 11.63 7.69
N THR A 24 -4.67 12.54 8.52
CA THR A 24 -3.25 12.67 8.80
C THR A 24 -2.81 11.63 9.83
N GLU A 25 -1.51 11.37 9.94
CA GLU A 25 -0.99 10.50 11.00
C GLU A 25 -1.42 10.96 12.41
N LEU A 26 -1.51 12.28 12.63
CA LEU A 26 -2.00 12.82 13.90
C LEU A 26 -3.46 12.48 14.16
N SER A 27 -4.32 12.59 13.15
CA SER A 27 -5.74 12.21 13.30
C SER A 27 -5.88 10.72 13.56
N ALA A 28 -5.05 9.89 12.93
CA ALA A 28 -5.02 8.45 13.16
C ALA A 28 -4.57 8.09 14.59
N VAL A 29 -3.51 8.73 15.08
CA VAL A 29 -3.05 8.56 16.48
C VAL A 29 -4.16 8.96 17.46
N ASN A 30 -4.84 10.09 17.23
CA ASN A 30 -5.95 10.54 18.06
C ASN A 30 -7.16 9.58 18.01
N ALA A 31 -7.44 8.99 16.86
CA ALA A 31 -8.49 7.97 16.74
C ALA A 31 -8.16 6.72 17.56
N ILE A 32 -6.90 6.26 17.53
CA ILE A 32 -6.45 5.12 18.34
C ILE A 32 -6.50 5.46 19.84
N LEU A 33 -6.03 6.66 20.24
CA LEU A 33 -6.14 7.14 21.63
C LEU A 33 -7.60 7.15 22.09
N GLY A 34 -8.51 7.69 21.26
CA GLY A 34 -9.95 7.68 21.56
C GLY A 34 -10.53 6.27 21.69
N ALA A 35 -10.10 5.31 20.89
CA ALA A 35 -10.54 3.92 20.95
C ALA A 35 -10.18 3.22 22.28
N ILE A 36 -9.08 3.62 22.91
CA ILE A 36 -8.65 3.10 24.22
C ILE A 36 -9.06 3.98 25.40
N GLY A 37 -9.82 5.08 25.14
CA GLY A 37 -10.33 5.98 26.17
C GLY A 37 -9.32 7.01 26.66
N GLN A 38 -8.27 7.29 25.90
CA GLN A 38 -7.27 8.31 26.18
C GLN A 38 -7.62 9.66 25.55
N SER A 39 -7.07 10.75 26.09
CA SER A 39 -7.29 12.09 25.58
C SER A 39 -6.51 12.34 24.28
N PRO A 40 -7.09 13.08 23.32
CA PRO A 40 -6.40 13.41 22.08
C PRO A 40 -5.21 14.32 22.34
N VAL A 41 -4.20 14.26 21.46
CA VAL A 41 -3.00 15.10 21.49
C VAL A 41 -2.97 16.06 20.32
N THR A 42 -2.32 17.21 20.50
CA THR A 42 -2.23 18.26 19.47
C THR A 42 -1.02 18.08 18.53
N SER A 43 -0.06 17.23 18.93
CA SER A 43 1.12 16.93 18.12
C SER A 43 1.68 15.56 18.48
N ILE A 44 2.35 14.90 17.53
CA ILE A 44 3.04 13.63 17.75
C ILE A 44 4.40 13.92 18.38
N VAL A 45 4.41 14.05 19.71
CA VAL A 45 5.65 14.27 20.47
C VAL A 45 6.15 12.92 20.97
N LYS A 46 7.25 12.44 20.39
CA LYS A 46 7.86 11.15 20.76
C LYS A 46 8.41 11.09 22.20
N GLU A 47 8.51 12.24 22.87
CA GLU A 47 8.91 12.35 24.27
C GLU A 47 7.82 11.82 25.23
N ASN A 48 6.56 11.85 24.81
CA ASN A 48 5.51 11.15 25.55
C ASN A 48 5.53 9.66 25.18
N PRO A 49 5.92 8.79 26.12
CA PRO A 49 6.12 7.37 25.83
C PRO A 49 4.84 6.67 25.35
N GLU A 50 3.67 7.10 25.80
CA GLU A 50 2.38 6.53 25.41
C GLU A 50 2.04 6.89 23.96
N VAL A 51 2.21 8.16 23.59
CA VAL A 51 2.00 8.63 22.20
C VAL A 51 3.01 7.99 21.25
N GLY A 52 4.28 7.91 21.67
CA GLY A 52 5.34 7.25 20.91
C GLY A 52 5.04 5.76 20.67
N PHE A 53 4.50 5.08 21.68
CA PHE A 53 4.10 3.68 21.57
C PHE A 53 2.95 3.49 20.56
N ILE A 54 1.89 4.31 20.66
CA ILE A 54 0.75 4.25 19.73
C ILE A 54 1.18 4.60 18.30
N TYR A 55 2.05 5.58 18.14
CA TYR A 55 2.61 5.92 16.82
C TYR A 55 3.38 4.74 16.20
N ASN A 56 4.15 4.02 17.00
CA ASN A 56 4.84 2.81 16.53
C ASN A 56 3.83 1.71 16.13
N LEU A 57 2.76 1.50 16.92
CA LEU A 57 1.71 0.55 16.54
C LEU A 57 1.01 0.93 15.22
N LEU A 58 0.78 2.24 14.99
CA LEU A 58 0.23 2.73 13.73
C LEU A 58 1.18 2.41 12.56
N ARG A 59 2.46 2.69 12.72
CA ARG A 59 3.48 2.39 11.71
C ARG A 59 3.60 0.90 11.41
N ASP A 60 3.62 0.06 12.44
CA ASP A 60 3.68 -1.39 12.28
C ASP A 60 2.43 -1.92 11.57
N ALA A 61 1.23 -1.41 11.94
CA ALA A 61 -0.01 -1.78 11.26
C ALA A 61 -0.02 -1.32 9.78
N ASN A 62 0.54 -0.14 9.51
CA ASN A 62 0.69 0.39 8.16
C ASN A 62 1.57 -0.51 7.28
N VAL A 63 2.75 -0.87 7.79
CA VAL A 63 3.67 -1.79 7.08
C VAL A 63 3.03 -3.15 6.85
N ASP A 64 2.36 -3.72 7.88
CA ASP A 64 1.71 -5.02 7.78
C ASP A 64 0.61 -5.05 6.71
N VAL A 65 -0.22 -3.99 6.66
CA VAL A 65 -1.31 -3.89 5.68
C VAL A 65 -0.75 -3.72 4.27
N GLN A 66 0.21 -2.84 4.07
CA GLN A 66 0.81 -2.61 2.76
C GLN A 66 1.64 -3.79 2.27
N ASN A 67 2.22 -4.57 3.19
CA ASN A 67 2.98 -5.77 2.84
C ASN A 67 2.10 -6.91 2.27
N GLU A 68 0.77 -6.83 2.40
CA GLU A 68 -0.14 -7.77 1.73
C GLU A 68 -0.01 -7.64 0.20
N GLY A 69 0.25 -6.45 -0.33
CA GLY A 69 0.33 -6.14 -1.76
C GLY A 69 -1.06 -5.87 -2.33
N TRP A 70 -1.38 -4.60 -2.51
CA TRP A 70 -2.66 -4.11 -2.98
C TRP A 70 -2.50 -3.41 -4.33
N HIS A 71 -3.58 -3.23 -5.07
CA HIS A 71 -3.55 -2.57 -6.36
C HIS A 71 -2.82 -1.20 -6.33
N PHE A 72 -3.05 -0.41 -5.27
CA PHE A 72 -2.49 0.93 -5.18
C PHE A 72 -0.98 0.98 -4.90
N ASN A 73 -0.37 -0.08 -4.36
CA ASN A 73 1.05 -0.12 -4.00
C ASN A 73 1.84 -1.23 -4.70
N THR A 74 1.23 -1.90 -5.67
CA THR A 74 1.88 -2.91 -6.50
C THR A 74 2.17 -2.32 -7.87
N GLU A 75 3.43 -2.27 -8.23
CA GLU A 75 3.91 -1.81 -9.53
C GLU A 75 4.49 -3.00 -10.29
N LYS A 76 4.05 -3.17 -11.54
CA LYS A 76 4.51 -4.26 -12.42
C LYS A 76 5.46 -3.74 -13.48
N HIS A 77 6.34 -4.62 -13.96
CA HIS A 77 7.28 -4.32 -15.04
C HIS A 77 8.17 -3.10 -14.75
N VAL A 78 8.67 -2.97 -13.53
CA VAL A 78 9.58 -1.89 -13.17
C VAL A 78 11.02 -2.28 -13.56
N PRO A 79 11.64 -1.56 -14.51
CA PRO A 79 12.98 -1.89 -14.96
C PRO A 79 14.04 -1.44 -13.95
N PHE A 80 14.90 -2.36 -13.54
CA PHE A 80 16.06 -2.09 -12.71
C PHE A 80 17.33 -2.33 -13.51
N THR A 81 18.23 -1.32 -13.54
CA THR A 81 19.49 -1.38 -14.27
C THR A 81 20.65 -1.63 -13.31
N PRO A 82 21.58 -2.53 -13.66
CA PRO A 82 22.81 -2.74 -12.89
C PRO A 82 23.70 -1.47 -12.88
N ASP A 83 24.41 -1.25 -11.79
CA ASP A 83 25.45 -0.23 -11.69
C ASP A 83 26.73 -0.68 -12.42
N SER A 84 27.80 0.16 -12.36
CA SER A 84 29.09 -0.14 -12.97
C SER A 84 29.79 -1.39 -12.40
N ASN A 85 29.33 -1.89 -11.27
CA ASN A 85 29.83 -3.10 -10.60
C ASN A 85 28.92 -4.32 -10.84
N GLY A 86 27.93 -4.21 -11.73
CA GLY A 86 26.95 -5.25 -12.00
C GLY A 86 25.89 -5.43 -10.92
N LYS A 87 25.80 -4.54 -9.92
CA LYS A 87 24.87 -4.68 -8.80
C LYS A 87 23.63 -3.80 -8.99
N ILE A 88 22.49 -4.30 -8.57
CA ILE A 88 21.21 -3.57 -8.59
C ILE A 88 20.86 -3.18 -7.15
N GLN A 89 20.87 -1.88 -6.87
CA GLN A 89 20.47 -1.37 -5.57
C GLN A 89 18.95 -1.34 -5.42
N ILE A 90 18.44 -1.88 -4.32
CA ILE A 90 17.02 -1.95 -3.99
C ILE A 90 16.69 -0.96 -2.87
N ALA A 91 15.78 -0.05 -3.14
CA ALA A 91 15.35 0.96 -2.18
C ALA A 91 14.69 0.33 -0.93
N ASN A 92 14.70 1.06 0.19
CA ASN A 92 14.19 0.54 1.46
C ASN A 92 12.67 0.56 1.57
N ASP A 93 12.01 1.29 0.69
CA ASP A 93 10.55 1.34 0.56
C ASP A 93 9.97 0.13 -0.19
N ILE A 94 10.80 -0.71 -0.79
CA ILE A 94 10.36 -1.94 -1.44
C ILE A 94 10.17 -3.04 -0.38
N LEU A 95 8.90 -3.44 -0.19
CA LEU A 95 8.48 -4.47 0.76
C LEU A 95 8.60 -5.88 0.21
N LYS A 96 8.18 -6.06 -1.05
CA LYS A 96 8.26 -7.33 -1.79
C LYS A 96 8.74 -7.06 -3.19
N MET A 97 9.35 -8.06 -3.79
CA MET A 97 9.75 -8.06 -5.18
C MET A 97 9.74 -9.48 -5.73
N ASP A 98 9.47 -9.58 -7.02
CA ASP A 98 9.56 -10.81 -7.80
C ASP A 98 9.95 -10.46 -9.23
N THR A 99 10.49 -11.41 -9.98
CA THR A 99 10.74 -11.21 -11.41
C THR A 99 9.41 -11.16 -12.15
N THR A 100 9.26 -10.17 -13.03
CA THR A 100 8.10 -10.10 -13.92
C THR A 100 8.11 -11.32 -14.84
N ASP A 101 6.90 -11.87 -15.09
CA ASP A 101 6.75 -13.04 -15.97
C ASP A 101 7.56 -14.28 -15.54
N GLY A 102 7.53 -14.62 -14.25
CA GLY A 102 8.21 -15.80 -13.68
C GLY A 102 7.97 -17.13 -14.42
N TRP A 103 7.10 -17.13 -15.43
CA TRP A 103 6.92 -18.19 -16.38
C TRP A 103 7.97 -18.16 -17.51
N VAL A 104 8.34 -16.97 -18.00
CA VAL A 104 9.29 -16.79 -19.10
C VAL A 104 10.73 -16.85 -18.61
N ASP A 105 10.98 -16.23 -17.46
CA ASP A 105 12.32 -16.16 -16.86
C ASP A 105 12.42 -17.00 -15.57
N ARG A 106 12.40 -18.33 -15.77
CA ARG A 106 12.65 -19.28 -14.66
C ARG A 106 14.13 -19.37 -14.27
N THR A 107 14.99 -18.61 -14.92
CA THR A 107 16.44 -18.64 -14.70
C THR A 107 16.86 -17.77 -13.53
N HIS A 108 15.95 -16.93 -13.01
CA HIS A 108 16.21 -16.03 -11.90
C HIS A 108 15.12 -16.13 -10.83
N ASP A 109 15.55 -16.23 -9.57
CA ASP A 109 14.69 -16.13 -8.38
C ASP A 109 15.33 -15.12 -7.44
N VAL A 110 14.76 -13.92 -7.38
CA VAL A 110 15.42 -12.76 -6.79
C VAL A 110 14.89 -12.39 -5.40
N VAL A 111 15.81 -11.92 -4.56
CA VAL A 111 15.47 -11.39 -3.22
C VAL A 111 16.36 -10.19 -2.90
N LYS A 112 15.91 -9.35 -1.97
CA LYS A 112 16.73 -8.28 -1.41
C LYS A 112 17.69 -8.85 -0.35
N ARG A 113 18.98 -8.60 -0.53
CA ARG A 113 20.01 -9.00 0.42
C ARG A 113 21.04 -7.88 0.56
N ASN A 114 21.24 -7.37 1.78
CA ASN A 114 22.16 -6.25 2.08
C ASN A 114 21.86 -4.96 1.26
N GLY A 115 20.60 -4.70 0.90
CA GLY A 115 20.22 -3.54 0.09
C GLY A 115 20.39 -3.70 -1.42
N TYR A 116 20.84 -4.88 -1.88
CA TYR A 116 21.01 -5.21 -3.29
C TYR A 116 20.13 -6.38 -3.70
N LEU A 117 19.87 -6.47 -4.99
CA LEU A 117 19.22 -7.63 -5.61
C LEU A 117 20.17 -8.83 -5.53
N TYR A 118 19.65 -9.98 -5.19
CA TYR A 118 20.40 -11.24 -5.12
C TYR A 118 19.60 -12.34 -5.79
N ASP A 119 20.21 -13.04 -6.72
CA ASP A 119 19.63 -14.21 -7.37
C ASP A 119 19.89 -15.46 -6.53
N LYS A 120 18.81 -16.09 -6.05
CA LYS A 120 18.89 -17.33 -5.28
C LYS A 120 19.18 -18.55 -6.14
N TYR A 121 18.80 -18.52 -7.42
CA TYR A 121 19.00 -19.64 -8.32
C TYR A 121 20.47 -19.76 -8.74
N ASN A 122 21.05 -18.65 -9.19
CA ASN A 122 22.46 -18.60 -9.62
C ASN A 122 23.43 -18.28 -8.48
N HIS A 123 22.93 -18.01 -7.26
CA HIS A 123 23.73 -17.66 -6.08
C HIS A 123 24.67 -16.46 -6.29
N THR A 124 24.23 -15.45 -7.04
CA THR A 124 25.04 -14.27 -7.39
C THR A 124 24.27 -12.97 -7.11
N ASP A 125 25.02 -11.89 -6.89
CA ASP A 125 24.53 -10.50 -6.86
C ASP A 125 25.07 -9.67 -8.05
N ASP A 126 25.70 -10.34 -9.02
CA ASP A 126 26.24 -9.76 -10.25
C ASP A 126 25.26 -10.00 -11.41
N PHE A 127 24.76 -8.90 -11.98
CA PHE A 127 23.82 -8.83 -13.09
C PHE A 127 24.43 -8.08 -14.29
N SER A 128 25.77 -8.04 -14.41
CA SER A 128 26.48 -7.31 -15.47
C SER A 128 26.12 -7.80 -16.87
N ASP A 129 25.69 -9.03 -17.02
CA ASP A 129 25.26 -9.63 -18.29
C ASP A 129 23.86 -9.13 -18.76
N HIS A 130 23.13 -8.42 -17.88
CA HIS A 130 21.80 -7.92 -18.15
C HIS A 130 21.80 -6.41 -18.36
N THR A 131 21.06 -5.92 -19.36
CA THR A 131 20.85 -4.49 -19.56
C THR A 131 19.86 -3.92 -18.53
N SER A 132 18.81 -4.66 -18.24
CA SER A 132 17.82 -4.38 -17.20
C SER A 132 17.13 -5.67 -16.79
N ILE A 133 16.60 -5.68 -15.57
CA ILE A 133 15.74 -6.75 -15.06
C ILE A 133 14.41 -6.12 -14.66
N ASP A 134 13.32 -6.65 -15.19
CA ASP A 134 11.98 -6.18 -14.87
C ASP A 134 11.46 -6.91 -13.64
N LEU A 135 11.08 -6.13 -12.63
CA LEU A 135 10.56 -6.64 -11.37
C LEU A 135 9.14 -6.15 -11.12
N ASP A 136 8.33 -7.04 -10.56
CA ASP A 136 7.07 -6.69 -9.91
C ASP A 136 7.37 -6.39 -8.45
N ILE A 137 7.02 -5.19 -8.01
CA ILE A 137 7.35 -4.71 -6.68
C ILE A 137 6.12 -4.28 -5.90
N VAL A 138 6.17 -4.47 -4.58
CA VAL A 138 5.23 -3.88 -3.63
C VAL A 138 5.97 -2.80 -2.86
N ARG A 139 5.48 -1.57 -2.96
CA ARG A 139 6.11 -0.39 -2.39
C ARG A 139 5.41 0.07 -1.12
N LEU A 140 6.18 0.51 -0.13
CA LEU A 140 5.66 1.18 1.05
C LEU A 140 5.41 2.65 0.73
N LEU A 141 4.15 3.06 0.71
CA LEU A 141 3.73 4.44 0.54
C LEU A 141 3.59 5.14 1.89
N SER A 142 3.67 6.48 1.89
CA SER A 142 3.38 7.26 3.08
C SER A 142 1.92 7.08 3.51
N TYR A 143 1.64 7.20 4.81
CA TYR A 143 0.27 7.03 5.32
C TYR A 143 -0.71 8.02 4.67
N GLU A 144 -0.26 9.23 4.36
CA GLU A 144 -1.08 10.29 3.77
C GLU A 144 -1.52 10.00 2.33
N ASP A 145 -0.72 9.21 1.60
CA ASP A 145 -0.99 8.85 0.20
C ASP A 145 -1.92 7.63 0.05
N LEU A 146 -2.28 6.98 1.15
CA LEU A 146 -3.13 5.80 1.11
C LEU A 146 -4.58 6.14 0.80
N PRO A 147 -5.33 5.27 0.10
CA PRO A 147 -6.78 5.40 -0.04
C PRO A 147 -7.49 5.35 1.33
N SER A 148 -8.55 6.14 1.50
CA SER A 148 -9.27 6.29 2.77
C SER A 148 -9.72 4.97 3.42
N PRO A 149 -10.23 3.95 2.68
CA PRO A 149 -10.59 2.66 3.30
C PRO A 149 -9.43 1.98 4.00
N PHE A 150 -8.21 2.06 3.41
CA PHE A 150 -7.00 1.48 3.99
C PHE A 150 -6.55 2.21 5.25
N LYS A 151 -6.62 3.55 5.27
CA LYS A 151 -6.33 4.35 6.46
C LYS A 151 -7.20 3.92 7.63
N ARG A 152 -8.51 3.75 7.41
CA ARG A 152 -9.45 3.28 8.44
C ARG A 152 -9.14 1.87 8.91
N TYR A 153 -8.83 0.97 7.99
CA TYR A 153 -8.45 -0.40 8.35
C TYR A 153 -7.17 -0.43 9.21
N ILE A 154 -6.17 0.37 8.85
CA ILE A 154 -4.91 0.51 9.61
C ILE A 154 -5.20 1.04 11.04
N ILE A 155 -6.05 2.08 11.17
CA ILE A 155 -6.46 2.62 12.48
C ILE A 155 -7.11 1.53 13.33
N HIS A 156 -8.07 0.78 12.79
CA HIS A 156 -8.76 -0.26 13.55
C HIS A 156 -7.82 -1.40 13.94
N LYS A 157 -6.94 -1.84 13.05
CA LYS A 157 -5.92 -2.85 13.32
C LYS A 157 -4.96 -2.41 14.42
N ALA A 158 -4.50 -1.15 14.39
CA ALA A 158 -3.66 -0.57 15.43
C ALA A 158 -4.43 -0.41 16.75
N SER A 159 -5.72 -0.04 16.72
CA SER A 159 -6.56 0.11 17.91
C SER A 159 -6.77 -1.22 18.65
N VAL A 160 -6.98 -2.33 17.93
CA VAL A 160 -7.07 -3.67 18.53
C VAL A 160 -5.77 -4.02 19.25
N ARG A 161 -4.62 -3.76 18.63
CA ARG A 161 -3.30 -3.99 19.26
C ARG A 161 -3.10 -3.11 20.48
N ALA A 162 -3.44 -1.83 20.40
CA ALA A 162 -3.35 -0.88 21.52
C ALA A 162 -4.25 -1.31 22.69
N ALA A 163 -5.51 -1.68 22.43
CA ALA A 163 -6.43 -2.15 23.45
C ALA A 163 -5.93 -3.42 24.15
N THR A 164 -5.36 -4.35 23.39
CA THR A 164 -4.81 -5.60 23.92
C THR A 164 -3.59 -5.36 24.79
N GLN A 165 -2.70 -4.44 24.39
CA GLN A 165 -1.41 -4.24 25.05
C GLN A 165 -1.47 -3.24 26.21
N LEU A 166 -2.30 -2.18 26.09
CA LEU A 166 -2.37 -1.09 27.08
C LEU A 166 -3.54 -1.25 28.05
N VAL A 167 -4.71 -1.70 27.58
CA VAL A 167 -5.93 -1.72 28.40
C VAL A 167 -6.19 -3.11 28.98
N GLY A 168 -5.95 -4.17 28.19
CA GLY A 168 -6.15 -5.55 28.64
C GLY A 168 -7.62 -5.92 28.93
N ASN A 169 -8.59 -5.18 28.33
CA ASN A 169 -10.01 -5.45 28.48
C ASN A 169 -10.53 -6.34 27.35
N PRO A 170 -10.92 -7.61 27.61
CA PRO A 170 -11.36 -8.55 26.58
C PRO A 170 -12.59 -8.08 25.82
N GLN A 171 -13.55 -7.41 26.49
CA GLN A 171 -14.78 -6.93 25.87
C GLN A 171 -14.51 -5.80 24.88
N LEU A 172 -13.66 -4.83 25.25
CA LEU A 172 -13.24 -3.75 24.37
C LEU A 172 -12.48 -4.31 23.18
N THR A 173 -11.53 -5.21 23.41
CA THR A 173 -10.75 -5.86 22.34
C THR A 173 -11.67 -6.60 21.35
N GLN A 174 -12.69 -7.30 21.83
CA GLN A 174 -13.66 -7.99 20.97
C GLN A 174 -14.48 -7.04 20.11
N LEU A 175 -14.93 -5.89 20.67
CA LEU A 175 -15.67 -4.88 19.91
C LEU A 175 -14.78 -4.24 18.84
N LEU A 176 -13.53 -3.91 19.17
CA LEU A 176 -12.59 -3.34 18.20
C LEU A 176 -12.21 -4.36 17.11
N ALA A 177 -12.06 -5.64 17.44
CA ALA A 177 -11.83 -6.70 16.47
C ALA A 177 -13.00 -6.88 15.49
N GLN A 178 -14.25 -6.68 15.93
CA GLN A 178 -15.40 -6.66 15.03
C GLN A 178 -15.33 -5.46 14.06
N GLN A 179 -14.93 -4.28 14.54
CA GLN A 179 -14.74 -3.10 13.68
C GLN A 179 -13.60 -3.30 12.69
N GLU A 180 -12.50 -3.93 13.11
CA GLU A 180 -11.41 -4.30 12.22
C GLU A 180 -11.89 -5.25 11.10
N ALA A 181 -12.67 -6.27 11.43
CA ALA A 181 -13.20 -7.23 10.46
C ALA A 181 -14.12 -6.54 9.42
N ILE A 182 -14.98 -5.61 9.87
CA ILE A 182 -15.82 -4.82 8.98
C ILE A 182 -14.97 -3.94 8.06
N SER A 183 -13.96 -3.27 8.61
CA SER A 183 -13.06 -2.40 7.82
C SER A 183 -12.26 -3.21 6.80
N ARG A 184 -11.81 -4.43 7.16
CA ARG A 184 -11.16 -5.33 6.22
C ARG A 184 -12.10 -5.74 5.07
N ALA A 185 -13.36 -6.02 5.37
CA ALA A 185 -14.35 -6.33 4.32
C ALA A 185 -14.53 -5.14 3.35
N THR A 186 -14.59 -3.92 3.87
CA THR A 186 -14.67 -2.69 3.05
C THR A 186 -13.43 -2.51 2.17
N VAL A 187 -12.23 -2.79 2.70
CA VAL A 187 -10.98 -2.78 1.93
C VAL A 187 -11.01 -3.80 0.80
N MET A 188 -11.46 -5.03 1.07
CA MET A 188 -11.58 -6.06 0.05
C MET A 188 -12.59 -5.70 -1.05
N GLU A 189 -13.71 -5.07 -0.67
CA GLU A 189 -14.68 -4.56 -1.64
C GLU A 189 -14.08 -3.44 -2.52
N TYR A 190 -13.34 -2.52 -1.90
CA TYR A 190 -12.63 -1.47 -2.62
C TYR A 190 -11.61 -2.04 -3.61
N GLU A 191 -10.81 -3.01 -3.17
CA GLU A 191 -9.81 -3.68 -3.99
C GLU A 191 -10.43 -4.40 -5.19
N CYS A 192 -11.52 -5.14 -4.97
CA CYS A 192 -12.25 -5.80 -6.04
C CYS A 192 -12.81 -4.82 -7.08
N ASN A 193 -13.21 -3.62 -6.65
CA ASN A 193 -13.73 -2.58 -7.55
C ASN A 193 -12.64 -1.85 -8.32
N GLN A 194 -11.44 -1.70 -7.75
CA GLN A 194 -10.32 -0.99 -8.37
C GLN A 194 -9.44 -1.90 -9.24
N GLY A 195 -9.30 -3.16 -8.86
CA GLY A 195 -8.30 -4.06 -9.44
C GLY A 195 -8.58 -4.55 -10.85
N ASN A 196 -9.68 -4.15 -11.52
CA ASN A 196 -10.05 -4.60 -12.88
C ASN A 196 -9.84 -6.11 -13.13
N ASN A 197 -9.88 -6.89 -12.05
CA ASN A 197 -9.62 -8.32 -12.10
C ASN A 197 -10.71 -9.03 -12.92
N THR A 198 -10.31 -9.70 -13.98
CA THR A 198 -11.19 -10.55 -14.76
C THR A 198 -10.83 -12.02 -14.55
N MET A 199 -11.81 -12.91 -14.74
CA MET A 199 -11.55 -14.36 -14.68
C MET A 199 -10.55 -14.84 -15.75
N PHE A 200 -10.29 -14.03 -16.76
CA PHE A 200 -9.41 -14.34 -17.90
C PHE A 200 -8.05 -13.63 -17.88
N GLY A 201 -7.72 -12.90 -16.82
CA GLY A 201 -6.51 -12.10 -16.68
C GLY A 201 -6.76 -10.60 -16.86
N LEU A 202 -5.71 -9.80 -16.78
CA LEU A 202 -5.79 -8.36 -17.00
C LEU A 202 -5.93 -8.07 -18.50
N PRO A 203 -6.77 -7.09 -18.90
CA PRO A 203 -6.95 -6.75 -20.30
C PRO A 203 -5.67 -6.20 -20.97
N GLU A 204 -4.68 -5.80 -20.19
CA GLU A 204 -3.39 -5.26 -20.67
C GLU A 204 -2.35 -6.35 -20.92
N ASP A 205 -2.55 -7.58 -20.43
CA ASP A 205 -1.72 -8.69 -20.84
C ASP A 205 -1.93 -8.93 -22.33
N SER A 206 -0.93 -8.57 -23.15
CA SER A 206 -0.94 -8.67 -24.61
C SER A 206 -1.13 -10.11 -25.12
N VAL A 207 -1.16 -11.06 -24.22
CA VAL A 207 -1.47 -12.46 -24.46
C VAL A 207 -2.84 -12.77 -23.89
N TYR A 208 -3.88 -12.60 -24.72
CA TYR A 208 -5.17 -13.22 -24.47
C TYR A 208 -4.98 -14.73 -24.38
N THR A 209 -4.72 -15.21 -23.19
CA THR A 209 -4.59 -16.64 -22.94
C THR A 209 -5.99 -17.20 -22.83
N ALA A 210 -6.52 -17.74 -23.92
CA ALA A 210 -7.65 -18.66 -23.85
C ALA A 210 -7.35 -19.69 -22.73
N TYR A 211 -8.40 -20.13 -22.05
CA TYR A 211 -8.31 -21.15 -21.00
C TYR A 211 -7.34 -22.28 -21.40
N GLN A 212 -6.18 -22.28 -20.80
CA GLN A 212 -5.10 -23.21 -21.06
C GLN A 212 -4.77 -23.97 -19.78
N PRO A 213 -5.44 -25.12 -19.51
CA PRO A 213 -5.30 -25.85 -18.24
C PRO A 213 -3.86 -26.29 -17.92
N TRP A 214 -3.05 -26.53 -18.95
CA TRP A 214 -1.65 -26.94 -18.77
C TRP A 214 -0.73 -25.84 -18.22
N ARG A 215 -1.11 -24.55 -18.37
CA ARG A 215 -0.36 -23.43 -17.80
C ARG A 215 -0.44 -23.39 -16.28
N SER A 216 -1.54 -23.84 -15.70
CA SER A 216 -1.70 -23.93 -14.25
C SER A 216 -0.93 -25.11 -13.63
N LEU A 217 -0.57 -26.11 -14.46
CA LEU A 217 0.18 -27.30 -14.04
C LEU A 217 1.70 -27.12 -14.19
N GLY A 218 2.14 -26.10 -14.90
CA GLY A 218 3.53 -25.79 -15.14
C GLY A 218 4.13 -24.85 -14.09
N ARG A 219 4.28 -25.31 -12.85
CA ARG A 219 4.95 -24.58 -11.78
C ARG A 219 6.42 -24.96 -11.72
#